data_a452f1690e232d50107db1f8cfd6d53d
#
_entry.id   a452f1690e232d50107db1f8cfd6d53d
#
_cell.length_a   1.000
_cell.length_b   1.000
_cell.length_c   1.000
_cell.angle_alpha   90.00
_cell.angle_beta   90.00
_cell.angle_gamma   90.00
#
_symmetry.space_group_name_H-M   'P 1'
#
loop_
_entity.id
_entity.type
_entity.pdbx_description
1 polymer ?
#
loop_
_entity_poly.entity_id
_entity_poly.type
_entity_poly.pdbx_seq_one_letter_code
_entity_poly.pdbx_strand_id
1 'polypeptide(L)'
;GQAPRVLVKGRWAGDAAQALAFVRATPIHGWTQQAFGQAQALGPAAIGGELQLSTQALTLHSAGQGWQMQGQATLDLVQASSRIATVAPLGSYRISFSGPQGLGPVQLSLATLEGALQLSGSGQIDPQGLHLRGEAQAAPGFEAALNNLLNIIGRREGALSRISIG
;
A
#
# COMPACT_ATOMS: atom_id res chain seq x y z
N GLY A 1 11.63 6.12 -27.50
CA GLY A 1 10.68 6.93 -26.80
C GLY A 1 10.59 6.57 -25.32
N GLN A 2 10.20 7.51 -24.50
CA GLN A 2 9.99 7.25 -23.08
C GLN A 2 8.64 6.53 -22.88
N ALA A 3 8.62 5.54 -22.01
CA ALA A 3 7.39 4.88 -21.62
C ALA A 3 6.42 5.89 -20.95
N PRO A 4 5.12 5.80 -21.21
CA PRO A 4 4.16 6.72 -20.62
C PRO A 4 4.19 6.62 -19.11
N ARG A 5 4.21 7.77 -18.45
CA ARG A 5 4.01 7.89 -17.00
C ARG A 5 2.59 8.37 -16.73
N VAL A 6 1.90 7.65 -15.90
CA VAL A 6 0.59 8.06 -15.43
C VAL A 6 0.70 8.39 -13.94
N LEU A 7 0.32 9.61 -13.57
CA LEU A 7 0.23 10.04 -12.18
C LEU A 7 -1.24 10.26 -11.83
N VAL A 8 -1.73 9.51 -10.85
CA VAL A 8 -3.08 9.66 -10.34
C VAL A 8 -3.00 10.04 -8.87
N LYS A 9 -3.68 11.10 -8.49
CA LYS A 9 -3.81 11.54 -7.10
C LYS A 9 -5.24 11.42 -6.65
N GLY A 10 -5.45 10.95 -5.43
CA GLY A 10 -6.78 10.84 -4.84
C GLY A 10 -6.70 10.75 -3.32
N ARG A 11 -7.84 11.00 -2.67
CA ARG A 11 -7.99 10.74 -1.25
C ARG A 11 -8.58 9.37 -1.03
N TRP A 12 -8.01 8.64 -0.09
CA TRP A 12 -8.47 7.33 0.31
C TRP A 12 -8.95 7.34 1.77
N ALA A 13 -10.08 6.68 2.02
CA ALA A 13 -10.54 6.34 3.35
C ALA A 13 -11.16 4.95 3.31
N GLY A 14 -10.44 3.96 3.81
CA GLY A 14 -10.85 2.56 3.78
C GLY A 14 -9.76 1.65 4.33
N ASP A 15 -9.94 0.34 4.22
CA ASP A 15 -8.89 -0.60 4.60
C ASP A 15 -7.96 -0.93 3.41
N ALA A 16 -6.79 -1.51 3.73
CA ALA A 16 -5.79 -1.84 2.72
C ALA A 16 -6.27 -2.89 1.71
N ALA A 17 -7.13 -3.83 2.13
CA ALA A 17 -7.69 -4.85 1.24
C ALA A 17 -8.65 -4.24 0.23
N GLN A 18 -9.44 -3.26 0.64
CA GLN A 18 -10.33 -2.51 -0.25
C GLN A 18 -9.54 -1.63 -1.23
N ALA A 19 -8.43 -1.02 -0.79
CA ALA A 19 -7.54 -0.28 -1.66
C ALA A 19 -6.97 -1.16 -2.77
N LEU A 20 -6.48 -2.35 -2.43
CA LEU A 20 -5.97 -3.32 -3.40
C LEU A 20 -7.06 -3.84 -4.34
N ALA A 21 -8.26 -4.13 -3.83
CA ALA A 21 -9.39 -4.55 -4.65
C ALA A 21 -9.82 -3.46 -5.62
N PHE A 22 -9.80 -2.20 -5.20
CA PHE A 22 -10.08 -1.05 -6.04
C PHE A 22 -9.05 -0.91 -7.18
N VAL A 23 -7.76 -0.99 -6.88
CA VAL A 23 -6.68 -0.95 -7.88
C VAL A 23 -6.84 -2.08 -8.91
N ARG A 24 -7.32 -3.27 -8.50
CA ARG A 24 -7.56 -4.41 -9.40
C ARG A 24 -8.78 -4.24 -10.31
N ALA A 25 -9.79 -3.51 -9.86
CA ALA A 25 -11.10 -3.45 -10.53
C ALA A 25 -11.23 -2.32 -11.54
N THR A 26 -10.34 -1.32 -11.50
CA THR A 26 -10.52 -0.09 -12.28
C THR A 26 -9.57 -0.04 -13.48
N PRO A 27 -10.08 0.06 -14.71
CA PRO A 27 -9.24 0.33 -15.89
C PRO A 27 -8.55 1.69 -15.74
N ILE A 28 -7.30 1.76 -16.11
CA ILE A 28 -6.43 2.95 -15.95
C ILE A 28 -7.04 4.24 -16.53
N HIS A 29 -7.92 4.14 -17.49
CA HIS A 29 -8.55 5.29 -18.15
C HIS A 29 -9.72 5.93 -17.38
N GLY A 30 -10.26 5.26 -16.34
CA GLY A 30 -11.41 5.73 -15.59
C GLY A 30 -11.12 6.22 -14.16
N TRP A 31 -9.86 6.28 -13.77
CA TRP A 31 -9.47 6.48 -12.37
C TRP A 31 -9.77 7.86 -11.80
N THR A 32 -9.83 8.87 -12.62
CA THR A 32 -9.95 10.26 -12.16
C THR A 32 -11.31 10.62 -11.57
N GLN A 33 -12.36 9.90 -11.91
CA GLN A 33 -13.72 10.24 -11.45
C GLN A 33 -14.30 9.27 -10.42
N GLN A 34 -13.94 8.00 -10.44
CA GLN A 34 -14.51 7.00 -9.53
C GLN A 34 -13.75 6.85 -8.21
N ALA A 35 -12.47 7.22 -8.17
CA ALA A 35 -11.69 7.17 -6.94
C ALA A 35 -12.23 8.05 -5.81
N PHE A 36 -12.97 9.10 -6.15
CA PHE A 36 -13.57 10.02 -5.19
C PHE A 36 -14.92 9.57 -4.62
N GLY A 37 -15.61 8.63 -5.26
CA GLY A 37 -16.99 8.31 -4.93
C GLY A 37 -17.21 7.15 -3.95
N GLN A 38 -16.23 6.27 -3.74
CA GLN A 38 -16.41 5.02 -2.98
C GLN A 38 -15.64 4.91 -1.67
N ALA A 39 -15.02 5.98 -1.22
CA ALA A 39 -14.19 5.99 -0.03
C ALA A 39 -14.95 5.96 1.31
N GLN A 40 -16.20 5.46 1.35
CA GLN A 40 -17.02 5.53 2.57
C GLN A 40 -17.19 4.22 3.32
N ALA A 41 -16.55 3.14 2.94
CA ALA A 41 -16.59 1.91 3.71
C ALA A 41 -15.60 1.99 4.87
N LEU A 42 -16.06 2.55 5.98
CA LEU A 42 -15.27 2.81 7.16
C LEU A 42 -15.35 1.63 8.13
N GLY A 43 -14.36 0.73 8.09
CA GLY A 43 -14.12 -0.22 9.17
C GLY A 43 -13.41 0.44 10.37
N PRO A 44 -13.30 -0.26 11.52
CA PRO A 44 -12.64 0.28 12.72
C PRO A 44 -11.15 0.63 12.50
N ALA A 45 -10.51 0.05 11.50
CA ALA A 45 -9.11 0.32 11.10
C ALA A 45 -9.02 1.25 9.88
N ALA A 46 -9.94 2.19 9.74
CA ALA A 46 -9.97 3.09 8.60
C ALA A 46 -8.65 3.87 8.47
N ILE A 47 -8.02 3.77 7.31
CA ILE A 47 -6.82 4.50 6.95
C ILE A 47 -7.23 5.64 6.04
N GLY A 48 -6.92 6.86 6.43
CA GLY A 48 -7.08 8.06 5.63
C GLY A 48 -5.74 8.53 5.07
N GLY A 49 -5.80 9.38 4.06
CA GLY A 49 -4.60 9.96 3.46
C GLY A 49 -4.82 10.31 1.99
N GLU A 50 -3.79 10.80 1.37
CA GLU A 50 -3.75 11.05 -0.07
C GLU A 50 -2.99 9.93 -0.78
N LEU A 51 -3.60 9.33 -1.80
CA LEU A 51 -2.97 8.32 -2.64
C LEU A 51 -2.44 8.94 -3.92
N GLN A 52 -1.19 8.64 -4.25
CA GLN A 52 -0.55 8.99 -5.50
C GLN A 52 -0.05 7.72 -6.19
N LEU A 53 -0.57 7.44 -7.36
CA LEU A 53 -0.12 6.32 -8.18
C LEU A 53 0.69 6.83 -9.36
N SER A 54 1.91 6.34 -9.51
CA SER A 54 2.73 6.55 -10.69
C SER A 54 3.09 5.22 -11.32
N THR A 55 3.10 5.18 -12.63
CA THR A 55 3.43 3.97 -13.39
C THR A 55 4.51 4.26 -14.41
N GLN A 56 5.32 3.25 -14.71
CA GLN A 56 6.33 3.31 -15.75
C GLN A 56 6.28 2.01 -16.55
N ALA A 57 5.99 2.13 -17.85
CA ALA A 57 5.86 0.99 -18.76
C ALA A 57 4.93 -0.11 -18.23
N LEU A 58 3.90 0.28 -17.50
CA LEU A 58 2.97 -0.66 -16.89
C LEU A 58 2.08 -1.28 -17.95
N THR A 59 2.08 -2.59 -18.01
CA THR A 59 1.16 -3.37 -18.85
C THR A 59 0.48 -4.42 -17.97
N LEU A 60 -0.82 -4.52 -18.10
CA LEU A 60 -1.64 -5.52 -17.44
C LEU A 60 -2.26 -6.43 -18.49
N HIS A 61 -1.98 -7.71 -18.39
CA HIS A 61 -2.55 -8.73 -19.28
C HIS A 61 -3.47 -9.66 -18.51
N SER A 62 -4.60 -9.97 -19.09
CA SER A 62 -5.44 -11.06 -18.61
C SER A 62 -4.82 -12.39 -19.09
N ALA A 63 -4.49 -13.26 -18.17
CA ALA A 63 -3.89 -14.57 -18.45
C ALA A 63 -4.66 -15.66 -17.71
N GLY A 64 -5.53 -16.37 -18.45
CA GLY A 64 -6.36 -17.42 -17.87
C GLY A 64 -7.27 -16.88 -16.78
N GLN A 65 -7.16 -17.41 -15.56
CA GLN A 65 -7.95 -16.97 -14.40
C GLN A 65 -7.28 -15.84 -13.58
N GLY A 66 -6.22 -15.23 -14.09
CA GLY A 66 -5.48 -14.23 -13.36
C GLY A 66 -5.05 -13.06 -14.23
N TRP A 67 -4.34 -12.15 -13.59
CA TRP A 67 -3.73 -10.99 -14.23
C TRP A 67 -2.21 -11.08 -14.13
N GLN A 68 -1.55 -10.69 -15.19
CA GLN A 68 -0.10 -10.53 -15.21
C GLN A 68 0.24 -9.05 -15.33
N MET A 69 1.17 -8.62 -14.50
CA MET A 69 1.69 -7.26 -14.51
C MET A 69 3.12 -7.27 -15.05
N GLN A 70 3.39 -6.40 -16.02
CA GLN A 70 4.73 -6.08 -16.47
C GLN A 70 4.99 -4.60 -16.27
N GLY A 71 6.24 -4.24 -16.02
CA GLY A 71 6.61 -2.85 -15.76
C GLY A 71 6.62 -2.52 -14.28
N GLN A 72 6.54 -1.24 -13.97
CA GLN A 72 6.66 -0.73 -12.61
C GLN A 72 5.49 0.17 -12.24
N ALA A 73 5.07 0.08 -10.98
CA ALA A 73 4.11 0.98 -10.38
C ALA A 73 4.60 1.38 -8.99
N THR A 74 4.33 2.62 -8.61
CA THR A 74 4.64 3.15 -7.29
C THR A 74 3.38 3.78 -6.73
N LEU A 75 2.98 3.35 -5.54
CA LEU A 75 1.85 3.87 -4.81
C LEU A 75 2.36 4.58 -3.56
N ASP A 76 2.15 5.88 -3.48
CA ASP A 76 2.46 6.68 -2.31
C ASP A 76 1.17 6.97 -1.53
N LEU A 77 1.19 6.64 -0.25
CA LEU A 77 0.18 7.06 0.71
C LEU A 77 0.75 8.21 1.52
N VAL A 78 0.25 9.42 1.26
CA VAL A 78 0.76 10.65 1.85
C VAL A 78 -0.09 11.05 3.04
N GLN A 79 0.54 11.39 4.15
CA GLN A 79 -0.10 11.79 5.39
C GLN A 79 -1.16 10.78 5.86
N ALA A 80 -0.78 9.51 5.93
CA ALA A 80 -1.65 8.45 6.40
C ALA A 80 -2.11 8.71 7.83
N SER A 81 -3.38 8.44 8.09
CA SER A 81 -3.98 8.49 9.40
C SER A 81 -4.80 7.25 9.67
N SER A 82 -5.03 6.93 10.93
CA SER A 82 -5.87 5.81 11.33
C SER A 82 -6.70 6.20 12.56
N ARG A 83 -7.95 5.73 12.61
CA ARG A 83 -8.81 5.98 13.77
C ARG A 83 -8.38 5.26 15.04
N ILE A 84 -7.62 4.19 14.90
CA ILE A 84 -7.09 3.43 16.05
C ILE A 84 -5.78 4.00 16.60
N ALA A 85 -5.22 5.01 15.94
CA ALA A 85 -4.01 5.68 16.38
C ALA A 85 -4.33 7.04 17.00
N THR A 86 -3.63 7.38 18.06
CA THR A 86 -3.73 8.70 18.72
C THR A 86 -2.87 9.74 18.03
N VAL A 87 -1.97 9.33 17.15
CA VAL A 87 -1.08 10.18 16.35
C VAL A 87 -1.65 10.35 14.96
N ALA A 88 -1.75 11.60 14.51
CA ALA A 88 -2.15 11.92 13.14
C ALA A 88 -1.37 13.15 12.62
N PRO A 89 -0.76 13.06 11.43
CA PRO A 89 -0.66 11.86 10.59
C PRO A 89 0.34 10.84 11.15
N LEU A 90 0.14 9.56 10.78
CA LEU A 90 1.08 8.48 11.11
C LEU A 90 2.38 8.59 10.31
N GLY A 91 2.27 8.98 9.05
CA GLY A 91 3.39 9.12 8.14
C GLY A 91 3.00 9.02 6.68
N SER A 92 4.00 9.05 5.83
CA SER A 92 3.86 8.86 4.39
C SER A 92 4.68 7.65 3.97
N TYR A 93 4.10 6.82 3.11
CA TYR A 93 4.64 5.50 2.76
C TYR A 93 4.65 5.31 1.25
N ARG A 94 5.63 4.54 0.79
CA ARG A 94 5.76 4.16 -0.61
C ARG A 94 5.70 2.65 -0.76
N ILE A 95 4.82 2.19 -1.62
CA ILE A 95 4.76 0.80 -2.06
C ILE A 95 5.18 0.76 -3.52
N SER A 96 6.23 0.00 -3.82
CA SER A 96 6.75 -0.15 -5.17
C SER A 96 6.44 -1.55 -5.67
N PHE A 97 5.93 -1.64 -6.89
CA PHE A 97 5.61 -2.89 -7.58
C PHE A 97 6.49 -3.03 -8.81
N SER A 98 7.02 -4.21 -9.01
CA SER A 98 7.82 -4.54 -10.20
C SER A 98 7.37 -5.88 -10.76
N GLY A 99 6.80 -5.84 -11.95
CA GLY A 99 6.38 -7.03 -12.69
C GLY A 99 7.51 -7.55 -13.57
N PRO A 100 7.67 -8.88 -13.70
CA PRO A 100 8.68 -9.47 -14.56
C PRO A 100 8.35 -9.24 -16.04
N GLN A 101 9.35 -9.37 -16.91
CA GLN A 101 9.14 -9.32 -18.38
C GLN A 101 8.56 -10.62 -18.94
N GLY A 102 8.14 -11.53 -18.10
CA GLY A 102 7.55 -12.83 -18.46
C GLY A 102 6.63 -13.33 -17.37
N LEU A 103 6.45 -14.63 -17.32
CA LEU A 103 5.69 -15.26 -16.25
C LEU A 103 6.46 -15.20 -14.94
N GLY A 104 5.78 -14.82 -13.88
CA GLY A 104 6.40 -14.78 -12.57
C GLY A 104 5.65 -13.86 -11.59
N PRO A 105 6.04 -13.88 -10.33
CA PRO A 105 5.42 -13.04 -9.32
C PRO A 105 5.78 -11.57 -9.50
N VAL A 106 4.84 -10.70 -9.11
CA VAL A 106 5.10 -9.27 -8.98
C VAL A 106 5.81 -9.04 -7.66
N GLN A 107 6.99 -8.44 -7.72
CA GLN A 107 7.73 -8.05 -6.52
C GLN A 107 7.16 -6.75 -5.95
N LEU A 108 7.09 -6.68 -4.63
CA LEU A 108 6.67 -5.45 -3.97
C LEU A 108 7.61 -5.10 -2.81
N SER A 109 7.76 -3.82 -2.55
CA SER A 109 8.49 -3.29 -1.42
C SER A 109 7.70 -2.16 -0.76
N LEU A 110 7.81 -2.06 0.56
CA LEU A 110 7.20 -1.02 1.38
C LEU A 110 8.30 -0.25 2.10
N ALA A 111 8.25 1.06 2.01
CA ALA A 111 9.17 1.94 2.70
C ALA A 111 8.44 3.16 3.28
N THR A 112 8.95 3.69 4.37
CA THR A 112 8.49 4.95 4.95
C THR A 112 9.23 6.11 4.30
N LEU A 113 8.51 7.11 3.85
CA LEU A 113 9.07 8.37 3.38
C LEU A 113 9.33 9.32 4.55
N GLU A 114 8.35 9.43 5.45
CA GLU A 114 8.43 10.23 6.68
C GLU A 114 7.33 9.81 7.66
N GLY A 115 7.49 10.13 8.93
CA GLY A 115 6.42 10.03 9.92
C GLY A 115 6.77 9.34 11.21
N ALA A 116 5.80 9.35 12.12
CA ALA A 116 5.89 8.77 13.46
C ALA A 116 5.88 7.25 13.45
N LEU A 117 5.11 6.63 12.56
CA LEU A 117 5.12 5.18 12.36
C LEU A 117 6.02 4.83 11.19
N GLN A 118 7.06 4.07 11.44
CA GLN A 118 8.00 3.62 10.43
C GLN A 118 7.66 2.19 10.02
N LEU A 119 7.43 2.00 8.72
CA LEU A 119 7.11 0.73 8.10
C LEU A 119 8.16 0.39 7.06
N SER A 120 8.58 -0.86 7.01
CA SER A 120 9.41 -1.40 5.94
C SER A 120 9.02 -2.83 5.66
N GLY A 121 9.21 -3.28 4.44
CA GLY A 121 8.90 -4.65 4.09
C GLY A 121 9.13 -4.94 2.62
N SER A 122 9.03 -6.21 2.32
CA SER A 122 9.11 -6.71 0.94
C SER A 122 8.29 -7.98 0.79
N GLY A 123 7.92 -8.28 -0.42
CA GLY A 123 7.12 -9.45 -0.70
C GLY A 123 6.87 -9.62 -2.18
N GLN A 124 5.87 -10.43 -2.47
CA GLN A 124 5.46 -10.72 -3.84
C GLN A 124 3.97 -10.99 -3.92
N ILE A 125 3.43 -10.81 -5.10
CA ILE A 125 2.08 -11.19 -5.45
C ILE A 125 2.17 -12.28 -6.53
N ASP A 126 1.56 -13.41 -6.26
CA ASP A 126 1.48 -14.55 -7.16
C ASP A 126 0.03 -15.04 -7.26
N PRO A 127 -0.27 -16.12 -8.03
CA PRO A 127 -1.63 -16.66 -8.13
C PRO A 127 -2.23 -17.13 -6.80
N GLN A 128 -1.41 -17.45 -5.81
CA GLN A 128 -1.84 -17.84 -4.47
C GLN A 128 -2.19 -16.64 -3.59
N GLY A 129 -1.72 -15.45 -3.94
CA GLY A 129 -2.05 -14.20 -3.26
C GLY A 129 -0.87 -13.32 -2.96
N LEU A 130 -1.08 -12.45 -1.96
CA LEU A 130 -0.05 -11.54 -1.46
C LEU A 130 0.75 -12.22 -0.35
N HIS A 131 2.06 -12.22 -0.51
CA HIS A 131 3.02 -12.62 0.51
C HIS A 131 3.89 -11.44 0.85
N LEU A 132 3.77 -10.93 2.07
CA LEU A 132 4.52 -9.75 2.55
C LEU A 132 5.12 -10.04 3.92
N ARG A 133 6.36 -9.67 4.08
CA ARG A 133 7.05 -9.64 5.37
C ARG A 133 7.64 -8.27 5.60
N GLY A 134 7.42 -7.74 6.78
CA GLY A 134 7.89 -6.41 7.10
C GLY A 134 7.99 -6.17 8.59
N GLU A 135 8.34 -4.95 8.90
CA GLU A 135 8.53 -4.49 10.26
C GLU A 135 7.89 -3.11 10.43
N ALA A 136 7.37 -2.88 11.62
CA ALA A 136 6.85 -1.60 12.03
C ALA A 136 7.50 -1.18 13.34
N GLN A 137 7.81 0.09 13.47
CA GLN A 137 8.33 0.68 14.70
C GLN A 137 7.87 2.13 14.85
N ALA A 138 7.89 2.63 16.08
CA ALA A 138 7.68 4.05 16.33
C ALA A 138 8.98 4.82 16.12
N ALA A 139 8.88 6.01 15.54
CA ALA A 139 9.98 6.96 15.56
C ALA A 139 10.26 7.42 16.99
N PRO A 140 11.48 7.89 17.30
CA PRO A 140 11.83 8.37 18.64
C PRO A 140 10.85 9.43 19.16
N GLY A 141 10.34 9.22 20.36
CA GLY A 141 9.35 10.09 21.00
C GLY A 141 7.88 9.71 20.75
N PHE A 142 7.60 8.75 19.89
CA PHE A 142 6.23 8.28 19.58
C PHE A 142 5.93 6.86 20.09
N GLU A 143 6.85 6.26 20.83
CA GLU A 143 6.76 4.86 21.25
C GLU A 143 5.51 4.61 22.11
N ALA A 144 5.24 5.48 23.08
CA ALA A 144 4.08 5.35 23.95
C ALA A 144 2.78 5.56 23.18
N ALA A 145 2.73 6.56 22.30
CA ALA A 145 1.54 6.87 21.52
C ALA A 145 1.19 5.79 20.49
N LEU A 146 2.18 5.08 19.96
CA LEU A 146 2.00 4.04 18.94
C LEU A 146 2.01 2.62 19.49
N ASN A 147 2.23 2.44 20.79
CA ASN A 147 2.35 1.11 21.41
C ASN A 147 1.14 0.22 21.13
N ASN A 148 -0.07 0.76 21.29
CA ASN A 148 -1.29 0.01 21.02
C ASN A 148 -1.42 -0.39 19.54
N LEU A 149 -1.15 0.54 18.65
CA LEU A 149 -1.18 0.27 17.20
C LEU A 149 -0.18 -0.82 16.82
N LEU A 150 1.04 -0.74 17.32
CA LEU A 150 2.10 -1.72 17.04
C LEU A 150 1.76 -3.12 17.55
N ASN A 151 0.98 -3.23 18.64
CA ASN A 151 0.50 -4.52 19.13
C ASN A 151 -0.60 -5.13 18.24
N ILE A 152 -1.33 -4.32 17.52
CA ILE A 152 -2.44 -4.75 16.64
C ILE A 152 -1.94 -5.16 15.26
N ILE A 153 -0.99 -4.39 14.70
CA ILE A 153 -0.59 -4.57 13.29
C ILE A 153 0.37 -5.74 13.06
N GLY A 154 0.99 -6.27 14.11
CA GLY A 154 1.93 -7.37 13.95
C GLY A 154 2.32 -8.01 15.28
N ARG A 155 3.26 -8.96 15.19
CA ARG A 155 3.82 -9.62 16.37
C ARG A 155 4.91 -8.77 17.00
N ARG A 156 4.73 -8.38 18.25
CA ARG A 156 5.72 -7.58 18.98
C ARG A 156 6.99 -8.37 19.30
N GLU A 157 8.11 -7.76 18.97
CA GLU A 157 9.46 -8.21 19.34
C GLU A 157 10.24 -6.99 19.83
N GLY A 158 10.13 -6.68 21.13
CA GLY A 158 10.72 -5.46 21.69
C GLY A 158 10.10 -4.18 21.14
N ALA A 159 10.88 -3.31 20.56
CA ALA A 159 10.44 -2.07 19.93
C ALA A 159 9.81 -2.28 18.54
N LEU A 160 10.08 -3.42 17.92
CA LEU A 160 9.60 -3.76 16.59
C LEU A 160 8.28 -4.54 16.66
N SER A 161 7.48 -4.39 15.62
CA SER A 161 6.32 -5.25 15.34
C SER A 161 6.54 -5.91 13.99
N ARG A 162 6.63 -7.25 13.98
CA ARG A 162 6.80 -8.01 12.74
C ARG A 162 5.47 -8.25 12.08
N ILE A 163 5.41 -7.90 10.79
CA ILE A 163 4.24 -8.07 9.94
C ILE A 163 4.50 -9.25 9.01
N SER A 164 3.52 -10.15 8.92
CA SER A 164 3.57 -11.28 7.97
C SER A 164 2.18 -11.47 7.39
N ILE A 165 2.09 -11.46 6.06
CA ILE A 165 0.89 -11.71 5.28
C ILE A 165 1.16 -12.84 4.30
N GLY A 166 0.32 -13.84 4.30
CA GLY A 166 0.44 -15.01 3.39
C GLY A 166 1.34 -16.13 3.87
#